data_ad2c7df44af92e2d0c85f3fbe97332af
#
_entry.id   ad2c7df44af92e2d0c85f3fbe97332af
#
_cell.length_a   1.000
_cell.length_b   1.000
_cell.length_c   1.000
_cell.angle_alpha   90.00
_cell.angle_beta   90.00
_cell.angle_gamma   90.00
#
_symmetry.space_group_name_H-M   'P 1'
#
loop_
_entity.id
_entity.type
_entity.pdbx_description
1 polymer ?
#
loop_
_entity_poly.entity_id
_entity_poly.type
_entity_poly.pdbx_seq_one_letter_code
_entity_poly.pdbx_strand_id
1 'polypeptide(L)'
;LTQALERIPNQVMFWDKSGQLILANEKSRKFQSEYGFSMSPGANRLDMRKNLIEKGMINLGETATAPDRWQEELKKLQENGYSERERVFSNGTVLLFSDTLLPDGSVINFATDITERKKREETNRRLTDALEQIPNGMSFWDTDGGLIQANKKARNLWKSFGIDLAPGQTRAEMREMMLEKDAVILAEGKSKEQQKAERD
;
A
#
# COMPACT_ATOMS: atom_id res chain seq x y z
N LEU A 1 -0.22 27.94 -17.66
CA LEU A 1 -0.08 26.48 -17.53
C LEU A 1 1.17 26.14 -16.69
N THR A 2 2.33 26.71 -16.98
CA THR A 2 3.61 26.46 -16.30
C THR A 2 3.53 26.71 -14.80
N GLN A 3 2.94 27.83 -14.36
CA GLN A 3 2.77 28.15 -12.94
C GLN A 3 1.86 27.14 -12.19
N ALA A 4 0.87 26.58 -12.87
CA ALA A 4 0.00 25.56 -12.27
C ALA A 4 0.77 24.26 -12.03
N LEU A 5 1.62 23.85 -12.97
CA LEU A 5 2.45 22.66 -12.85
C LEU A 5 3.47 22.77 -11.71
N GLU A 6 4.03 23.96 -11.47
CA GLU A 6 4.97 24.21 -10.36
C GLU A 6 4.33 24.03 -8.97
N ARG A 7 3.01 24.18 -8.86
CA ARG A 7 2.27 24.03 -7.60
C ARG A 7 1.77 22.60 -7.33
N ILE A 8 1.93 21.70 -8.29
CA ILE A 8 1.54 20.29 -8.09
C ILE A 8 2.44 19.66 -7.02
N PRO A 9 1.85 19.03 -5.98
CA PRO A 9 2.62 18.46 -4.87
C PRO A 9 3.42 17.22 -5.27
N ASN A 10 3.18 16.66 -6.44
CA ASN A 10 3.90 15.52 -7.00
C ASN A 10 4.99 16.00 -7.98
N GLN A 11 5.97 15.14 -8.22
CA GLN A 11 6.90 15.37 -9.31
C GLN A 11 6.15 15.20 -10.63
N VAL A 12 6.36 16.11 -11.58
CA VAL A 12 5.77 16.07 -12.93
C VAL A 12 6.87 16.25 -13.95
N MET A 13 6.93 15.33 -14.90
CA MET A 13 7.89 15.35 -16.00
C MET A 13 7.16 15.08 -17.32
N PHE A 14 7.50 15.82 -18.34
CA PHE A 14 6.94 15.71 -19.67
C PHE A 14 8.07 15.37 -20.67
N TRP A 15 7.94 14.24 -21.34
CA TRP A 15 8.93 13.69 -22.26
C TRP A 15 8.38 13.63 -23.66
N ASP A 16 9.16 14.01 -24.66
CA ASP A 16 8.77 13.82 -26.05
C ASP A 16 8.87 12.34 -26.47
N LYS A 17 8.42 12.04 -27.66
CA LYS A 17 8.43 10.68 -28.23
C LYS A 17 9.84 10.07 -28.36
N SER A 18 10.89 10.89 -28.36
CA SER A 18 12.30 10.45 -28.39
C SER A 18 12.89 10.27 -26.98
N GLY A 19 12.11 10.54 -25.93
CA GLY A 19 12.53 10.47 -24.53
C GLY A 19 13.35 11.67 -24.07
N GLN A 20 13.25 12.81 -24.76
CA GLN A 20 13.86 14.05 -24.32
C GLN A 20 12.88 14.83 -23.44
N LEU A 21 13.42 15.45 -22.39
CA LEU A 21 12.63 16.26 -21.46
C LEU A 21 12.12 17.52 -22.12
N ILE A 22 10.80 17.68 -22.14
CA ILE A 22 10.16 18.94 -22.55
C ILE A 22 10.05 19.87 -21.35
N LEU A 23 9.59 19.34 -20.21
CA LEU A 23 9.33 20.10 -19.00
C LEU A 23 9.43 19.21 -17.75
N ALA A 24 9.93 19.78 -16.66
CA ALA A 24 9.84 19.21 -15.32
C ALA A 24 9.44 20.33 -14.34
N ASN A 25 8.55 20.04 -13.38
CA ASN A 25 8.24 21.00 -12.34
C ASN A 25 9.38 21.14 -11.32
N GLU A 26 9.32 22.16 -10.47
CA GLU A 26 10.35 22.43 -9.47
C GLU A 26 10.65 21.23 -8.59
N LYS A 27 9.60 20.50 -8.16
CA LYS A 27 9.76 19.33 -7.31
C LYS A 27 10.56 18.21 -7.99
N SER A 28 10.34 17.98 -9.29
CA SER A 28 11.14 17.04 -10.08
C SER A 28 12.58 17.49 -10.23
N ARG A 29 12.78 18.76 -10.56
CA ARG A 29 14.14 19.32 -10.73
C ARG A 29 14.93 19.23 -9.43
N LYS A 30 14.33 19.62 -8.30
CA LYS A 30 14.96 19.54 -6.97
C LYS A 30 15.32 18.11 -6.61
N PHE A 31 14.38 17.17 -6.72
CA PHE A 31 14.63 15.77 -6.42
C PHE A 31 15.79 15.20 -7.26
N GLN A 32 15.77 15.40 -8.57
CA GLN A 32 16.81 14.86 -9.46
C GLN A 32 18.18 15.53 -9.23
N SER A 33 18.21 16.81 -8.87
CA SER A 33 19.46 17.52 -8.54
C SER A 33 20.15 16.95 -7.28
N GLU A 34 19.40 16.46 -6.31
CA GLU A 34 19.93 15.78 -5.12
C GLU A 34 20.70 14.50 -5.50
N TYR A 35 20.35 13.88 -6.63
CA TYR A 35 21.02 12.71 -7.19
C TYR A 35 22.03 13.09 -8.30
N GLY A 36 22.31 14.38 -8.48
CA GLY A 36 23.30 14.89 -9.42
C GLY A 36 22.90 14.74 -10.87
N PHE A 37 21.60 14.78 -11.18
CA PHE A 37 21.09 14.82 -12.54
C PHE A 37 20.37 16.14 -12.80
N SER A 38 20.73 16.81 -13.91
CA SER A 38 20.10 18.06 -14.32
C SER A 38 18.85 17.77 -15.15
N MET A 39 17.70 18.29 -14.71
CA MET A 39 16.40 18.20 -15.41
C MET A 39 16.19 19.43 -16.30
N SER A 40 17.14 19.72 -17.17
CA SER A 40 17.02 20.77 -18.19
C SER A 40 16.26 20.25 -19.42
N PRO A 41 15.53 21.10 -20.15
CA PRO A 41 14.93 20.71 -21.42
C PRO A 41 15.96 20.06 -22.35
N GLY A 42 15.60 18.97 -23.01
CA GLY A 42 16.49 18.15 -23.82
C GLY A 42 17.27 17.06 -23.05
N ALA A 43 17.20 17.01 -21.71
CA ALA A 43 17.77 15.90 -20.95
C ALA A 43 17.15 14.57 -21.36
N ASN A 44 17.96 13.50 -21.50
CA ASN A 44 17.48 12.22 -21.97
C ASN A 44 16.99 11.34 -20.81
N ARG A 45 15.81 10.75 -20.96
CA ARG A 45 15.16 9.88 -19.96
C ARG A 45 15.98 8.62 -19.65
N LEU A 46 16.61 8.03 -20.66
CA LEU A 46 17.44 6.83 -20.48
C LEU A 46 18.74 7.15 -19.73
N ASP A 47 19.35 8.28 -20.05
CA ASP A 47 20.57 8.73 -19.37
C ASP A 47 20.29 9.06 -17.89
N MET A 48 19.15 9.68 -17.59
CA MET A 48 18.71 9.90 -16.23
C MET A 48 18.60 8.55 -15.47
N ARG A 49 17.96 7.55 -16.07
CA ARG A 49 17.79 6.23 -15.47
C ARG A 49 19.13 5.50 -15.26
N LYS A 50 20.02 5.53 -16.27
CA LYS A 50 21.37 4.95 -16.17
C LYS A 50 22.14 5.59 -15.01
N ASN A 51 22.13 6.92 -14.91
CA ASN A 51 22.81 7.66 -13.87
C ASN A 51 22.32 7.25 -12.47
N LEU A 52 21.01 7.12 -12.27
CA LEU A 52 20.43 6.69 -10.97
C LEU A 52 20.86 5.27 -10.57
N ILE A 53 21.04 4.38 -11.55
CA ILE A 53 21.48 3.01 -11.30
C ILE A 53 22.98 2.96 -11.05
N GLU A 54 23.80 3.60 -11.89
CA GLU A 54 25.26 3.65 -11.72
C GLU A 54 25.70 4.24 -10.39
N LYS A 55 24.90 5.18 -9.89
CA LYS A 55 25.09 5.74 -8.55
C LYS A 55 24.52 4.88 -7.41
N GLY A 56 23.93 3.73 -7.72
CA GLY A 56 23.31 2.87 -6.71
C GLY A 56 22.09 3.49 -6.02
N MET A 57 21.45 4.48 -6.67
CA MET A 57 20.32 5.19 -6.08
C MET A 57 19.01 4.41 -6.18
N ILE A 58 18.91 3.49 -7.12
CA ILE A 58 17.75 2.62 -7.31
C ILE A 58 18.22 1.17 -7.22
N ASN A 59 17.63 0.41 -6.31
CA ASN A 59 17.83 -1.03 -6.24
C ASN A 59 16.84 -1.73 -7.21
N LEU A 60 17.36 -2.39 -8.23
CA LEU A 60 16.54 -3.11 -9.21
C LEU A 60 16.21 -4.56 -8.79
N GLY A 61 16.77 -5.04 -7.65
CA GLY A 61 16.70 -6.45 -7.25
C GLY A 61 17.65 -7.33 -8.08
N GLU A 62 17.85 -8.57 -7.62
CA GLU A 62 18.89 -9.48 -8.14
C GLU A 62 18.53 -10.16 -9.48
N THR A 63 17.27 -10.10 -9.93
CA THR A 63 16.74 -11.01 -10.97
C THR A 63 16.56 -10.42 -12.35
N ALA A 64 16.77 -9.11 -12.56
CA ALA A 64 16.60 -8.50 -13.88
C ALA A 64 17.63 -7.42 -14.15
N THR A 65 18.18 -7.37 -15.35
CA THR A 65 19.04 -6.27 -15.78
C THR A 65 18.21 -4.99 -15.95
N ALA A 66 18.84 -3.84 -15.78
CA ALA A 66 18.17 -2.55 -16.00
C ALA A 66 17.55 -2.41 -17.41
N PRO A 67 18.23 -2.82 -18.50
CA PRO A 67 17.66 -2.77 -19.85
C PRO A 67 16.39 -3.61 -20.01
N ASP A 68 16.35 -4.83 -19.48
CA ASP A 68 15.20 -5.74 -19.64
C ASP A 68 13.94 -5.18 -18.98
N ARG A 69 14.07 -4.63 -17.76
CA ARG A 69 12.94 -4.00 -17.07
C ARG A 69 12.41 -2.77 -17.79
N TRP A 70 13.30 -1.99 -18.41
CA TRP A 70 12.88 -0.80 -19.16
C TRP A 70 12.14 -1.15 -20.44
N GLN A 71 12.57 -2.20 -21.13
CA GLN A 71 11.88 -2.69 -22.32
C GLN A 71 10.49 -3.20 -21.94
N GLU A 72 10.36 -3.93 -20.83
CA GLU A 72 9.07 -4.40 -20.33
C GLU A 72 8.15 -3.23 -19.92
N GLU A 73 8.69 -2.23 -19.24
CA GLU A 73 7.92 -1.03 -18.86
C GLU A 73 7.45 -0.25 -20.09
N LEU A 74 8.32 -0.08 -21.10
CA LEU A 74 7.97 0.58 -22.35
C LEU A 74 6.90 -0.21 -23.12
N LYS A 75 7.04 -1.53 -23.18
CA LYS A 75 6.06 -2.40 -23.83
C LYS A 75 4.68 -2.26 -23.16
N LYS A 76 4.60 -2.35 -21.83
CA LYS A 76 3.36 -2.15 -21.07
C LYS A 76 2.74 -0.77 -21.33
N LEU A 77 3.57 0.27 -21.39
CA LEU A 77 3.11 1.61 -21.68
C LEU A 77 2.56 1.73 -23.11
N GLN A 78 3.21 1.11 -24.09
CA GLN A 78 2.74 1.10 -25.48
C GLN A 78 1.46 0.30 -25.69
N GLU A 79 1.33 -0.84 -25.00
CA GLU A 79 0.16 -1.72 -25.12
C GLU A 79 -1.08 -1.13 -24.42
N ASN A 80 -0.91 -0.50 -23.25
CA ASN A 80 -2.02 -0.08 -22.39
C ASN A 80 -2.22 1.44 -22.37
N GLY A 81 -1.31 2.23 -22.95
CA GLY A 81 -1.32 3.70 -22.85
C GLY A 81 -0.96 4.24 -21.44
N TYR A 82 -0.77 3.35 -20.47
CA TYR A 82 -0.53 3.68 -19.08
C TYR A 82 0.34 2.61 -18.39
N SER A 83 1.21 3.04 -17.49
CA SER A 83 1.94 2.11 -16.62
C SER A 83 2.23 2.71 -15.25
N GLU A 84 2.17 1.87 -14.21
CA GLU A 84 2.57 2.22 -12.85
C GLU A 84 3.69 1.33 -12.35
N ARG A 85 4.57 1.92 -11.50
CA ARG A 85 5.63 1.18 -10.83
C ARG A 85 6.10 1.87 -9.56
N GLU A 86 6.41 1.09 -8.55
CA GLU A 86 7.09 1.58 -7.36
C GLU A 86 8.60 1.48 -7.52
N ARG A 87 9.33 2.44 -6.98
CA ARG A 87 10.79 2.46 -6.89
C ARG A 87 11.21 2.81 -5.48
N VAL A 88 12.08 1.98 -4.93
CA VAL A 88 12.72 2.23 -3.64
C VAL A 88 14.10 2.82 -3.91
N PHE A 89 14.35 3.99 -3.36
CA PHE A 89 15.62 4.67 -3.45
C PHE A 89 16.53 4.29 -2.28
N SER A 90 17.85 4.43 -2.47
CA SER A 90 18.85 4.05 -1.45
C SER A 90 18.71 4.80 -0.13
N ASN A 91 18.13 5.99 -0.14
CA ASN A 91 17.81 6.78 1.06
C ASN A 91 16.52 6.35 1.77
N GLY A 92 15.85 5.27 1.29
CA GLY A 92 14.60 4.77 1.83
C GLY A 92 13.34 5.46 1.31
N THR A 93 13.46 6.45 0.41
CA THR A 93 12.30 7.06 -0.26
C THR A 93 11.64 6.04 -1.19
N VAL A 94 10.33 5.96 -1.15
CA VAL A 94 9.54 5.12 -2.07
C VAL A 94 8.68 6.01 -2.94
N LEU A 95 8.94 6.00 -4.25
CA LEU A 95 8.15 6.75 -5.23
C LEU A 95 7.28 5.80 -6.05
N LEU A 96 6.01 6.16 -6.21
CA LEU A 96 5.10 5.59 -7.20
C LEU A 96 5.18 6.43 -8.46
N PHE A 97 5.68 5.84 -9.53
CA PHE A 97 5.71 6.44 -10.86
C PHE A 97 4.49 6.01 -11.66
N SER A 98 3.80 6.98 -12.25
CA SER A 98 2.68 6.76 -13.16
C SER A 98 3.01 7.43 -14.50
N ASP A 99 3.14 6.63 -15.56
CA ASP A 99 3.41 7.09 -16.92
C ASP A 99 2.12 7.02 -17.75
N THR A 100 1.81 8.05 -18.47
CA THR A 100 0.72 8.09 -19.46
C THR A 100 1.27 8.44 -20.83
N LEU A 101 0.99 7.58 -21.81
CA LEU A 101 1.34 7.80 -23.22
C LEU A 101 0.27 8.68 -23.87
N LEU A 102 0.69 9.75 -24.51
CA LEU A 102 -0.20 10.64 -25.26
C LEU A 102 -0.31 10.21 -26.73
N PRO A 103 -1.36 10.68 -27.46
CA PRO A 103 -1.56 10.30 -28.86
C PRO A 103 -0.43 10.68 -29.82
N ASP A 104 0.38 11.69 -29.48
CA ASP A 104 1.53 12.12 -30.26
C ASP A 104 2.82 11.33 -29.94
N GLY A 105 2.72 10.34 -29.03
CA GLY A 105 3.84 9.52 -28.57
C GLY A 105 4.67 10.14 -27.46
N SER A 106 4.30 11.34 -26.96
CA SER A 106 4.91 11.93 -25.78
C SER A 106 4.41 11.23 -24.51
N VAL A 107 5.12 11.39 -23.37
CA VAL A 107 4.81 10.75 -22.11
C VAL A 107 4.74 11.77 -20.99
N ILE A 108 3.64 11.77 -20.25
CA ILE A 108 3.55 12.45 -18.98
C ILE A 108 3.92 11.45 -17.88
N ASN A 109 4.84 11.83 -17.01
CA ASN A 109 5.22 11.05 -15.84
C ASN A 109 4.90 11.82 -14.56
N PHE A 110 4.20 11.18 -13.65
CA PHE A 110 4.02 11.62 -12.28
C PHE A 110 4.85 10.72 -11.37
N ALA A 111 5.46 11.32 -10.34
CA ALA A 111 6.06 10.55 -9.27
C ALA A 111 5.53 11.07 -7.92
N THR A 112 4.85 10.18 -7.21
CA THR A 112 4.22 10.44 -5.91
C THR A 112 5.06 9.81 -4.82
N ASP A 113 5.44 10.57 -3.80
CA ASP A 113 6.08 10.03 -2.63
C ASP A 113 5.06 9.26 -1.78
N ILE A 114 5.28 7.95 -1.66
CA ILE A 114 4.44 7.03 -0.90
C ILE A 114 5.19 6.43 0.30
N THR A 115 6.31 7.03 0.69
CA THR A 115 7.19 6.53 1.76
C THR A 115 6.44 6.37 3.07
N GLU A 116 5.71 7.41 3.49
CA GLU A 116 4.95 7.36 4.74
C GLU A 116 3.79 6.37 4.69
N ARG A 117 3.13 6.23 3.53
CA ARG A 117 2.11 5.19 3.33
C ARG A 117 2.72 3.80 3.50
N LYS A 118 3.83 3.52 2.85
CA LYS A 118 4.53 2.22 2.96
C LYS A 118 5.01 1.91 4.37
N LYS A 119 5.53 2.90 5.08
CA LYS A 119 5.92 2.73 6.49
C LYS A 119 4.74 2.37 7.38
N ARG A 120 3.59 3.02 7.19
CA ARG A 120 2.36 2.71 7.94
C ARG A 120 1.85 1.32 7.61
N GLU A 121 1.79 0.94 6.34
CA GLU A 121 1.40 -0.39 5.89
C GLU A 121 2.29 -1.47 6.52
N GLU A 122 3.61 -1.28 6.48
CA GLU A 122 4.58 -2.20 7.08
C GLU A 122 4.45 -2.28 8.60
N THR A 123 4.25 -1.14 9.27
CA THR A 123 4.04 -1.11 10.73
C THR A 123 2.78 -1.86 11.10
N ASN A 124 1.68 -1.61 10.39
CA ASN A 124 0.40 -2.31 10.63
C ASN A 124 0.54 -3.81 10.40
N ARG A 125 1.25 -4.22 9.33
CA ARG A 125 1.54 -5.63 9.06
C ARG A 125 2.30 -6.27 10.22
N ARG A 126 3.40 -5.64 10.68
CA ARG A 126 4.20 -6.15 11.80
C ARG A 126 3.40 -6.26 13.10
N LEU A 127 2.53 -5.29 13.38
CA LEU A 127 1.63 -5.34 14.54
C LEU A 127 0.65 -6.51 14.42
N THR A 128 0.05 -6.70 13.26
CA THR A 128 -0.84 -7.83 12.99
C THR A 128 -0.12 -9.16 13.16
N ASP A 129 1.08 -9.31 12.57
CA ASP A 129 1.89 -10.52 12.69
C ASP A 129 2.26 -10.80 14.17
N ALA A 130 2.61 -9.77 14.94
CA ALA A 130 2.89 -9.89 16.36
C ALA A 130 1.66 -10.38 17.16
N LEU A 131 0.49 -9.81 16.88
CA LEU A 131 -0.78 -10.22 17.51
C LEU A 131 -1.13 -11.68 17.21
N GLU A 132 -0.85 -12.15 15.98
CA GLU A 132 -1.07 -13.55 15.59
C GLU A 132 -0.17 -14.55 16.34
N GLN A 133 1.01 -14.09 16.82
CA GLN A 133 1.96 -14.93 17.58
C GLN A 133 1.67 -15.00 19.08
N ILE A 134 0.77 -14.16 19.60
CA ILE A 134 0.40 -14.19 21.03
C ILE A 134 -0.25 -15.53 21.37
N PRO A 135 0.24 -16.23 22.43
CA PRO A 135 -0.25 -17.56 22.79
C PRO A 135 -1.69 -17.58 23.31
N ASN A 136 -2.21 -16.43 23.75
CA ASN A 136 -3.57 -16.28 24.25
C ASN A 136 -4.52 -15.82 23.15
N GLY A 137 -5.79 -16.23 23.20
CA GLY A 137 -6.83 -15.68 22.32
C GLY A 137 -7.08 -14.20 22.64
N MET A 138 -6.97 -13.35 21.61
CA MET A 138 -7.21 -11.91 21.73
C MET A 138 -8.24 -11.45 20.71
N SER A 139 -9.16 -10.60 21.14
CA SER A 139 -10.17 -9.96 20.30
C SER A 139 -10.24 -8.48 20.61
N PHE A 140 -10.25 -7.65 19.58
CA PHE A 140 -10.37 -6.20 19.68
C PHE A 140 -11.75 -5.77 19.18
N TRP A 141 -12.38 -4.88 19.91
CA TRP A 141 -13.73 -4.41 19.66
C TRP A 141 -13.73 -2.90 19.60
N ASP A 142 -14.54 -2.32 18.75
CA ASP A 142 -14.75 -0.88 18.71
C ASP A 142 -15.66 -0.39 19.84
N THR A 143 -15.88 0.91 19.90
CA THR A 143 -16.74 1.56 20.92
C THR A 143 -18.19 1.13 20.82
N ASP A 144 -18.65 0.73 19.63
CA ASP A 144 -20.03 0.31 19.38
C ASP A 144 -20.21 -1.20 19.59
N GLY A 145 -19.13 -1.89 19.99
CA GLY A 145 -19.13 -3.32 20.27
C GLY A 145 -18.97 -4.21 19.03
N GLY A 146 -18.55 -3.64 17.91
CA GLY A 146 -18.20 -4.38 16.70
C GLY A 146 -16.79 -4.99 16.77
N LEU A 147 -16.63 -6.23 16.31
CA LEU A 147 -15.32 -6.89 16.25
C LEU A 147 -14.44 -6.20 15.21
N ILE A 148 -13.33 -5.59 15.62
CA ILE A 148 -12.31 -5.04 14.74
C ILE A 148 -11.42 -6.16 14.23
N GLN A 149 -10.86 -6.96 15.17
CA GLN A 149 -9.88 -8.01 14.87
C GLN A 149 -9.84 -9.07 15.97
N ALA A 150 -9.56 -10.31 15.60
CA ALA A 150 -9.24 -11.39 16.52
C ALA A 150 -7.99 -12.13 16.01
N ASN A 151 -7.09 -12.54 16.91
CA ASN A 151 -5.92 -13.32 16.51
C ASN A 151 -6.31 -14.79 16.21
N LYS A 152 -5.39 -15.53 15.58
CA LYS A 152 -5.60 -16.94 15.21
C LYS A 152 -6.05 -17.82 16.38
N LYS A 153 -5.50 -17.58 17.57
CA LYS A 153 -5.88 -18.35 18.77
C LYS A 153 -7.32 -18.11 19.17
N ALA A 154 -7.78 -16.85 19.15
CA ALA A 154 -9.17 -16.51 19.41
C ALA A 154 -10.08 -17.13 18.33
N ARG A 155 -9.76 -16.93 17.05
CA ARG A 155 -10.55 -17.51 15.95
C ARG A 155 -10.66 -19.03 16.06
N ASN A 156 -9.54 -19.73 16.32
CA ASN A 156 -9.54 -21.20 16.47
C ASN A 156 -10.36 -21.65 17.70
N LEU A 157 -10.25 -20.95 18.81
CA LEU A 157 -11.05 -21.24 20.00
C LEU A 157 -12.56 -21.14 19.70
N TRP A 158 -13.00 -20.03 19.10
CA TRP A 158 -14.41 -19.82 18.80
C TRP A 158 -14.90 -20.79 17.72
N LYS A 159 -14.07 -21.11 16.74
CA LYS A 159 -14.37 -22.13 15.72
C LYS A 159 -14.58 -23.52 16.30
N SER A 160 -13.87 -23.87 17.40
CA SER A 160 -14.09 -25.15 18.08
C SER A 160 -15.50 -25.25 18.72
N PHE A 161 -16.15 -24.11 18.96
CA PHE A 161 -17.57 -24.04 19.37
C PHE A 161 -18.54 -23.82 18.20
N GLY A 162 -18.05 -23.91 16.94
CA GLY A 162 -18.86 -23.69 15.76
C GLY A 162 -19.18 -22.23 15.47
N ILE A 163 -18.42 -21.29 16.04
CA ILE A 163 -18.58 -19.84 15.88
C ILE A 163 -17.41 -19.30 15.07
N ASP A 164 -17.70 -18.79 13.87
CA ASP A 164 -16.70 -18.09 13.06
C ASP A 164 -16.72 -16.60 13.41
N LEU A 165 -15.57 -16.09 13.90
CA LEU A 165 -15.37 -14.67 14.18
C LEU A 165 -15.07 -13.91 12.89
N ALA A 166 -15.91 -12.93 12.57
CA ALA A 166 -15.74 -12.05 11.42
C ALA A 166 -15.72 -10.57 11.85
N PRO A 167 -14.89 -9.73 11.22
CA PRO A 167 -14.92 -8.28 11.45
C PRO A 167 -16.33 -7.71 11.26
N GLY A 168 -16.70 -6.79 12.15
CA GLY A 168 -18.04 -6.16 12.16
C GLY A 168 -19.10 -6.91 12.97
N GLN A 169 -18.87 -8.17 13.35
CA GLN A 169 -19.77 -8.86 14.28
C GLN A 169 -19.85 -8.14 15.60
N THR A 170 -21.05 -7.98 16.14
CA THR A 170 -21.25 -7.37 17.45
C THR A 170 -21.06 -8.35 18.60
N ARG A 171 -20.75 -7.82 19.78
CA ARG A 171 -20.71 -8.65 21.01
C ARG A 171 -22.07 -9.29 21.30
N ALA A 172 -23.18 -8.62 20.94
CA ALA A 172 -24.52 -9.14 21.12
C ALA A 172 -24.78 -10.37 20.22
N GLU A 173 -24.49 -10.26 18.93
CA GLU A 173 -24.59 -11.37 17.99
C GLU A 173 -23.70 -12.56 18.39
N MET A 174 -22.46 -12.27 18.82
CA MET A 174 -21.55 -13.32 19.28
C MET A 174 -22.10 -14.03 20.52
N ARG A 175 -22.71 -13.30 21.46
CA ARG A 175 -23.34 -13.88 22.65
C ARG A 175 -24.54 -14.75 22.28
N GLU A 176 -25.35 -14.31 21.32
CA GLU A 176 -26.48 -15.08 20.81
C GLU A 176 -26.01 -16.41 20.20
N MET A 177 -25.00 -16.38 19.33
CA MET A 177 -24.40 -17.59 18.78
C MET A 177 -23.82 -18.53 19.83
N MET A 178 -23.20 -17.98 20.90
CA MET A 178 -22.70 -18.79 22.02
C MET A 178 -23.82 -19.53 22.75
N LEU A 179 -24.97 -18.90 22.94
CA LEU A 179 -26.14 -19.51 23.57
C LEU A 179 -26.78 -20.56 22.67
N GLU A 180 -26.89 -20.28 21.39
CA GLU A 180 -27.44 -21.23 20.37
C GLU A 180 -26.58 -22.48 20.24
N LYS A 181 -25.25 -22.34 20.31
CA LYS A 181 -24.28 -23.43 20.15
C LYS A 181 -23.93 -24.16 21.47
N ASP A 182 -24.60 -23.84 22.55
CA ASP A 182 -24.27 -24.35 23.89
C ASP A 182 -22.78 -24.19 24.28
N ALA A 183 -22.14 -23.14 23.75
CA ALA A 183 -20.74 -22.82 23.98
C ALA A 183 -20.49 -22.22 25.37
N VAL A 184 -21.53 -21.91 26.13
CA VAL A 184 -21.50 -21.39 27.50
C VAL A 184 -22.32 -22.29 28.40
N ILE A 185 -21.74 -22.71 29.51
CA ILE A 185 -22.47 -23.41 30.59
C ILE A 185 -23.42 -22.40 31.23
N LEU A 186 -24.69 -22.66 31.14
CA LEU A 186 -25.71 -21.85 31.82
C LEU A 186 -25.60 -22.08 33.35
N ALA A 187 -25.75 -21.01 34.14
CA ALA A 187 -25.83 -21.17 35.58
C ALA A 187 -27.03 -22.05 35.96
N GLU A 188 -26.85 -22.92 36.95
CA GLU A 188 -27.94 -23.82 37.43
C GLU A 188 -29.21 -23.02 37.71
N GLY A 189 -30.33 -23.45 37.14
CA GLY A 189 -31.66 -22.84 37.38
C GLY A 189 -32.01 -21.63 36.51
N LYS A 190 -31.15 -21.19 35.59
CA LYS A 190 -31.47 -20.09 34.66
C LYS A 190 -31.72 -20.59 33.25
N SER A 191 -32.85 -20.16 32.65
CA SER A 191 -33.08 -20.40 31.20
C SER A 191 -32.18 -19.51 30.32
N LYS A 192 -32.00 -19.92 29.06
CA LYS A 192 -31.29 -19.11 28.04
C LYS A 192 -31.87 -17.69 27.92
N GLU A 193 -33.18 -17.54 28.02
CA GLU A 193 -33.90 -16.26 27.96
C GLU A 193 -33.61 -15.37 29.16
N GLN A 194 -33.56 -15.94 30.38
CA GLN A 194 -33.24 -15.21 31.59
C GLN A 194 -31.80 -14.70 31.64
N GLN A 195 -30.84 -15.48 31.13
CA GLN A 195 -29.44 -15.04 31.03
C GLN A 195 -29.23 -13.95 29.97
N LYS A 196 -30.05 -13.97 28.91
CA LYS A 196 -30.03 -12.91 27.89
C LYS A 196 -30.53 -11.58 28.48
N ALA A 197 -31.60 -11.60 29.26
CA ALA A 197 -32.23 -10.41 29.84
C ALA A 197 -31.42 -9.73 30.97
N GLU A 198 -30.54 -10.45 31.69
CA GLU A 198 -29.72 -9.89 32.78
C GLU A 198 -28.43 -9.22 32.30
N ARG A 199 -28.12 -9.26 31.03
CA ARG A 199 -26.85 -8.78 30.46
C ARG A 199 -27.00 -7.67 29.42
N ASP A 200 -28.21 -7.28 29.09
CA ASP A 200 -28.60 -6.11 28.35
C ASP A 200 -28.75 -4.89 29.26
#